data_00454be8ab0b16ae7086d28f2b2d6bbe
#
_entry.id   00454be8ab0b16ae7086d28f2b2d6bbe
#
_cell.length_a   1.000
_cell.length_b   1.000
_cell.length_c   1.000
_cell.angle_alpha   90.00
_cell.angle_beta   90.00
_cell.angle_gamma   90.00
#
_symmetry.space_group_name_H-M   'P 1'
#
loop_
_entity.id
_entity.type
_entity.pdbx_description
1 polymer ?
#
loop_
_entity_poly.entity_id
_entity_poly.type
_entity_poly.pdbx_seq_one_letter_code
_entity_poly.pdbx_strand_id
1 'polypeptide(L)'
;RRQRQMCIRDSNMRTLGSMLPNKQFKIAGETLYIYAPLANRLGLYKIKTELENLSFRYEHPEEYQEIENKLAATATERDKVFKEFTAPIRAQMDKMGLKYRILARVKSIYSIWNKMQTKHVPFEEIYDLLAVRIIFEPRNADEELNDCFDIYVSISKIYKPHPDRLRDWVSHPKANGYQALHVTLMGNNGQWIEVQIRSERMNDVAEQGFAAHWKYKEGGGSEDEGELDKWLRTIKEILDDPQPDAIDFLDTIKLNLFASEIFVFTPK
;
A
#
# COMPACT_ATOMS: atom_id res chain seq x y z
N ARG A 1 -17.09 9.11 -10.53
CA ARG A 1 -18.22 8.17 -10.28
C ARG A 1 -17.73 6.90 -9.57
N ARG A 2 -16.63 6.26 -9.99
CA ARG A 2 -16.09 5.00 -9.44
C ARG A 2 -15.52 5.15 -8.03
N GLN A 3 -14.77 6.21 -7.76
CA GLN A 3 -14.30 6.51 -6.40
C GLN A 3 -15.50 6.64 -5.43
N ARG A 4 -16.60 7.24 -5.89
CA ARG A 4 -17.85 7.32 -5.13
C ARG A 4 -18.47 5.93 -4.89
N GLN A 5 -18.41 5.01 -5.86
CA GLN A 5 -18.90 3.64 -5.70
C GLN A 5 -18.08 2.86 -4.67
N MET A 6 -16.75 3.06 -4.63
CA MET A 6 -15.90 2.43 -3.62
C MET A 6 -16.13 2.99 -2.23
N CYS A 7 -16.33 4.31 -2.10
CA CYS A 7 -16.72 4.91 -0.82
C CYS A 7 -18.09 4.39 -0.33
N ILE A 8 -19.04 4.17 -1.26
CA ILE A 8 -20.34 3.56 -0.93
C ILE A 8 -20.15 2.10 -0.48
N ARG A 9 -19.32 1.32 -1.18
CA ARG A 9 -19.03 -0.08 -0.80
C ARG A 9 -18.35 -0.13 0.57
N ASP A 10 -17.39 0.73 0.85
CA ASP A 10 -16.73 0.86 2.14
C ASP A 10 -17.75 1.16 3.26
N SER A 11 -18.63 2.13 3.05
CA SER A 11 -19.72 2.43 4.00
C SER A 11 -20.65 1.23 4.20
N ASN A 12 -21.01 0.52 3.14
CA ASN A 12 -21.86 -0.68 3.21
C ASN A 12 -21.17 -1.82 3.98
N MET A 13 -19.86 -1.99 3.80
CA MET A 13 -19.09 -3.00 4.51
C MET A 13 -19.03 -2.76 6.01
N ARG A 14 -18.95 -1.50 6.45
CA ARG A 14 -18.96 -1.14 7.87
C ARG A 14 -20.30 -1.48 8.56
N THR A 15 -21.40 -1.46 7.81
CA THR A 15 -22.76 -1.75 8.31
C THR A 15 -23.25 -3.14 7.95
N LEU A 16 -22.39 -3.97 7.38
CA LEU A 16 -22.75 -5.30 6.84
C LEU A 16 -23.31 -6.25 7.92
N GLY A 17 -22.92 -6.06 9.19
CA GLY A 17 -23.38 -6.86 10.32
C GLY A 17 -24.90 -6.85 10.55
N SER A 18 -25.63 -5.86 10.01
CA SER A 18 -27.10 -5.79 10.07
C SER A 18 -27.82 -6.71 9.07
N MET A 19 -27.07 -7.30 8.12
CA MET A 19 -27.64 -8.16 7.08
C MET A 19 -27.67 -9.64 7.50
N LEU A 20 -28.45 -10.45 6.77
CA LEU A 20 -28.47 -11.91 6.96
C LEU A 20 -27.10 -12.53 6.64
N PRO A 21 -26.66 -13.58 7.37
CA PRO A 21 -25.33 -14.18 7.22
C PRO A 21 -24.98 -14.61 5.79
N ASN A 22 -25.91 -15.19 5.04
CA ASN A 22 -25.67 -15.58 3.65
C ASN A 22 -25.41 -14.38 2.72
N LYS A 23 -26.04 -13.22 3.00
CA LYS A 23 -25.78 -11.98 2.27
C LYS A 23 -24.46 -11.36 2.70
N GLN A 24 -24.12 -11.43 4.00
CA GLN A 24 -22.83 -10.96 4.50
C GLN A 24 -21.69 -11.67 3.78
N PHE A 25 -21.72 -13.01 3.73
CA PHE A 25 -20.68 -13.80 3.08
C PHE A 25 -20.54 -13.48 1.58
N LYS A 26 -21.67 -13.40 0.85
CA LYS A 26 -21.65 -13.03 -0.56
C LYS A 26 -21.05 -11.65 -0.81
N ILE A 27 -21.47 -10.65 -0.03
CA ILE A 27 -21.01 -9.27 -0.19
C ILE A 27 -19.53 -9.13 0.21
N ALA A 28 -19.09 -9.86 1.24
CA ALA A 28 -17.69 -9.91 1.64
C ALA A 28 -16.81 -10.49 0.52
N GLY A 29 -17.20 -11.63 -0.07
CA GLY A 29 -16.48 -12.23 -1.19
C GLY A 29 -16.41 -11.32 -2.42
N GLU A 30 -17.54 -10.74 -2.85
CA GLU A 30 -17.53 -9.74 -3.93
C GLU A 30 -16.57 -8.58 -3.62
N THR A 31 -16.54 -8.14 -2.37
CA THR A 31 -15.70 -7.01 -1.96
C THR A 31 -14.22 -7.39 -2.00
N LEU A 32 -13.86 -8.56 -1.50
CA LEU A 32 -12.49 -9.04 -1.46
C LEU A 32 -11.93 -9.32 -2.85
N TYR A 33 -12.73 -9.97 -3.72
CA TYR A 33 -12.24 -10.45 -5.01
C TYR A 33 -12.44 -9.45 -6.18
N ILE A 34 -13.27 -8.42 -6.02
CA ILE A 34 -13.52 -7.44 -7.07
C ILE A 34 -13.14 -6.02 -6.62
N TYR A 35 -13.72 -5.53 -5.52
CA TYR A 35 -13.56 -4.13 -5.13
C TYR A 35 -12.19 -3.81 -4.51
N ALA A 36 -11.62 -4.71 -3.72
CA ALA A 36 -10.30 -4.50 -3.14
C ALA A 36 -9.19 -4.49 -4.21
N PRO A 37 -9.13 -5.42 -5.18
CA PRO A 37 -8.23 -5.34 -6.32
C PRO A 37 -8.42 -4.07 -7.16
N LEU A 38 -9.67 -3.65 -7.40
CA LEU A 38 -9.96 -2.42 -8.14
C LEU A 38 -9.45 -1.19 -7.38
N ALA A 39 -9.65 -1.13 -6.05
CA ALA A 39 -9.09 -0.07 -5.21
C ALA A 39 -7.56 -0.04 -5.27
N ASN A 40 -6.92 -1.21 -5.27
CA ASN A 40 -5.48 -1.33 -5.43
C ASN A 40 -4.99 -0.75 -6.77
N ARG A 41 -5.67 -1.08 -7.87
CA ARG A 41 -5.34 -0.59 -9.21
C ARG A 41 -5.50 0.93 -9.32
N LEU A 42 -6.47 1.49 -8.64
CA LEU A 42 -6.69 2.94 -8.55
C LEU A 42 -5.77 3.65 -7.54
N GLY A 43 -4.83 2.95 -6.91
CA GLY A 43 -3.93 3.52 -5.91
C GLY A 43 -4.62 3.89 -4.59
N LEU A 44 -5.88 3.49 -4.38
CA LEU A 44 -6.68 3.78 -3.19
C LEU A 44 -6.31 2.81 -2.05
N TYR A 45 -5.05 2.81 -1.63
CA TYR A 45 -4.51 1.80 -0.71
C TYR A 45 -5.21 1.76 0.66
N LYS A 46 -5.68 2.90 1.16
CA LYS A 46 -6.42 2.98 2.42
C LYS A 46 -7.76 2.25 2.30
N ILE A 47 -8.52 2.55 1.25
CA ILE A 47 -9.80 1.89 0.97
C ILE A 47 -9.58 0.40 0.71
N LYS A 48 -8.59 0.05 -0.12
CA LYS A 48 -8.21 -1.34 -0.37
C LYS A 48 -7.98 -2.12 0.93
N THR A 49 -7.16 -1.58 1.82
CA THR A 49 -6.81 -2.23 3.09
C THR A 49 -8.03 -2.38 4.01
N GLU A 50 -8.91 -1.37 4.05
CA GLU A 50 -10.14 -1.43 4.84
C GLU A 50 -11.11 -2.48 4.27
N LEU A 51 -11.33 -2.50 2.96
CA LEU A 51 -12.17 -3.49 2.29
C LEU A 51 -11.67 -4.92 2.52
N GLU A 52 -10.35 -5.16 2.42
CA GLU A 52 -9.74 -6.46 2.71
C GLU A 52 -9.98 -6.90 4.16
N ASN A 53 -9.73 -6.02 5.13
CA ASN A 53 -9.91 -6.34 6.54
C ASN A 53 -11.37 -6.60 6.89
N LEU A 54 -12.30 -5.77 6.39
CA LEU A 54 -13.73 -5.95 6.64
C LEU A 54 -14.23 -7.25 6.00
N SER A 55 -13.83 -7.56 4.77
CA SER A 55 -14.20 -8.81 4.10
C SER A 55 -13.68 -10.02 4.86
N PHE A 56 -12.41 -10.00 5.23
CA PHE A 56 -11.76 -11.08 5.96
C PHE A 56 -12.44 -11.34 7.33
N ARG A 57 -12.88 -10.30 8.02
CA ARG A 57 -13.60 -10.43 9.29
C ARG A 57 -14.92 -11.20 9.14
N TYR A 58 -15.59 -11.14 7.98
CA TYR A 58 -16.83 -11.86 7.71
C TYR A 58 -16.59 -13.26 7.14
N GLU A 59 -15.52 -13.46 6.36
CA GLU A 59 -15.19 -14.75 5.78
C GLU A 59 -14.46 -15.68 6.76
N HIS A 60 -13.61 -15.11 7.62
CA HIS A 60 -12.74 -15.82 8.55
C HIS A 60 -12.74 -15.15 9.92
N PRO A 61 -13.85 -15.14 10.65
CA PRO A 61 -14.00 -14.39 11.89
C PRO A 61 -13.08 -14.89 13.03
N GLU A 62 -12.82 -16.19 13.09
CA GLU A 62 -11.97 -16.78 14.13
C GLU A 62 -10.50 -16.39 13.93
N GLU A 63 -9.98 -16.55 12.72
CA GLU A 63 -8.61 -16.19 12.36
C GLU A 63 -8.40 -14.68 12.44
N TYR A 64 -9.40 -13.88 12.07
CA TYR A 64 -9.37 -12.44 12.24
C TYR A 64 -9.17 -12.07 13.71
N GLN A 65 -10.00 -12.63 14.60
CA GLN A 65 -9.96 -12.34 16.02
C GLN A 65 -8.65 -12.83 16.67
N GLU A 66 -8.13 -13.99 16.26
CA GLU A 66 -6.85 -14.50 16.75
C GLU A 66 -5.71 -13.53 16.43
N ILE A 67 -5.61 -13.07 15.17
CA ILE A 67 -4.57 -12.13 14.74
C ILE A 67 -4.74 -10.77 15.44
N GLU A 68 -5.97 -10.29 15.58
CA GLU A 68 -6.26 -9.04 16.29
C GLU A 68 -5.79 -9.09 17.74
N ASN A 69 -6.08 -10.19 18.45
CA ASN A 69 -5.65 -10.41 19.83
C ASN A 69 -4.12 -10.46 19.95
N LYS A 70 -3.44 -11.19 19.07
CA LYS A 70 -1.97 -11.25 19.01
C LYS A 70 -1.35 -9.89 18.72
N LEU A 71 -1.94 -9.11 17.83
CA LEU A 71 -1.50 -7.73 17.58
C LEU A 71 -1.70 -6.85 18.80
N ALA A 72 -2.82 -6.95 19.50
CA ALA A 72 -3.07 -6.18 20.71
C ALA A 72 -2.07 -6.55 21.82
N ALA A 73 -1.83 -7.82 22.05
CA ALA A 73 -0.89 -8.31 23.06
C ALA A 73 0.55 -7.81 22.85
N THR A 74 0.97 -7.62 21.60
CA THR A 74 2.33 -7.16 21.27
C THR A 74 2.44 -5.65 21.06
N ALA A 75 1.38 -4.87 21.26
CA ALA A 75 1.34 -3.44 20.96
C ALA A 75 2.39 -2.64 21.73
N THR A 76 2.50 -2.84 23.03
CA THR A 76 3.47 -2.13 23.90
C THR A 76 4.92 -2.40 23.49
N GLU A 77 5.24 -3.65 23.16
CA GLU A 77 6.59 -4.01 22.72
C GLU A 77 6.90 -3.39 21.36
N ARG A 78 5.95 -3.39 20.42
CA ARG A 78 6.11 -2.72 19.12
C ARG A 78 6.32 -1.21 19.26
N ASP A 79 5.60 -0.56 20.18
CA ASP A 79 5.77 0.87 20.45
C ASP A 79 7.14 1.18 21.03
N LYS A 80 7.66 0.32 21.91
CA LYS A 80 9.01 0.43 22.44
C LYS A 80 10.05 0.29 21.34
N VAL A 81 9.96 -0.77 20.52
CA VAL A 81 10.86 -1.00 19.38
C VAL A 81 10.81 0.18 18.41
N PHE A 82 9.63 0.72 18.11
CA PHE A 82 9.48 1.89 17.24
C PHE A 82 10.20 3.12 17.80
N LYS A 83 10.03 3.43 19.09
CA LYS A 83 10.68 4.58 19.73
C LYS A 83 12.19 4.45 19.73
N GLU A 84 12.70 3.29 20.14
CA GLU A 84 14.14 3.01 20.19
C GLU A 84 14.78 3.05 18.80
N PHE A 85 14.13 2.45 17.80
CA PHE A 85 14.62 2.43 16.44
C PHE A 85 14.60 3.82 15.79
N THR A 86 13.56 4.61 16.03
CA THR A 86 13.41 5.92 15.36
C THR A 86 14.18 7.05 16.05
N ALA A 87 14.61 6.91 17.30
CA ALA A 87 15.32 7.99 18.02
C ALA A 87 16.62 8.43 17.31
N PRO A 88 17.56 7.55 16.92
CA PRO A 88 18.76 7.98 16.20
C PRO A 88 18.45 8.46 14.77
N ILE A 89 17.39 7.94 14.13
CA ILE A 89 16.93 8.43 12.83
C ILE A 89 16.46 9.89 12.96
N ARG A 90 15.66 10.22 13.99
CA ARG A 90 15.22 11.60 14.24
C ARG A 90 16.40 12.54 14.44
N ALA A 91 17.35 12.15 15.27
CA ALA A 91 18.56 12.95 15.50
C ALA A 91 19.37 13.20 14.21
N GLN A 92 19.35 12.24 13.28
CA GLN A 92 20.01 12.39 11.99
C GLN A 92 19.21 13.29 11.03
N MET A 93 17.88 13.14 10.99
CA MET A 93 16.99 13.98 10.19
C MET A 93 17.07 15.46 10.64
N ASP A 94 17.13 15.70 11.96
CA ASP A 94 17.28 17.04 12.53
C ASP A 94 18.60 17.71 12.06
N LYS A 95 19.70 16.94 11.99
CA LYS A 95 20.98 17.42 11.45
C LYS A 95 20.93 17.77 9.96
N MET A 96 20.07 17.08 9.20
CA MET A 96 19.88 17.37 7.77
C MET A 96 19.08 18.65 7.53
N GLY A 97 18.41 19.18 8.57
CA GLY A 97 17.60 20.40 8.49
C GLY A 97 16.32 20.25 7.66
N LEU A 98 15.89 19.02 7.37
CA LEU A 98 14.64 18.73 6.68
C LEU A 98 13.48 18.81 7.65
N LYS A 99 12.34 19.31 7.21
CA LYS A 99 11.08 19.12 7.92
C LYS A 99 10.56 17.73 7.63
N TYR A 100 10.22 16.99 8.67
CA TYR A 100 9.79 15.59 8.52
C TYR A 100 8.82 15.17 9.61
N ARG A 101 8.18 14.04 9.37
CA ARG A 101 7.43 13.27 10.37
C ARG A 101 7.73 11.78 10.21
N ILE A 102 7.79 11.07 11.32
CA ILE A 102 8.02 9.62 11.34
C ILE A 102 6.79 8.95 11.93
N LEU A 103 6.21 8.03 11.20
CA LEU A 103 5.00 7.29 11.56
C LEU A 103 5.28 5.80 11.65
N ALA A 104 4.69 5.15 12.65
CA ALA A 104 4.60 3.69 12.69
C ALA A 104 3.49 3.23 11.73
N ARG A 105 3.74 2.14 11.02
CA ARG A 105 2.73 1.45 10.23
C ARG A 105 2.69 -0.02 10.65
N VAL A 106 1.60 -0.43 11.24
CA VAL A 106 1.33 -1.84 11.52
C VAL A 106 0.69 -2.47 10.29
N LYS A 107 1.13 -3.66 9.93
CA LYS A 107 0.57 -4.42 8.82
C LYS A 107 -0.89 -4.78 9.10
N SER A 108 -1.75 -4.72 8.09
CA SER A 108 -3.17 -5.06 8.23
C SER A 108 -3.38 -6.54 8.54
N ILE A 109 -4.44 -6.86 9.28
CA ILE A 109 -4.79 -8.22 9.71
C ILE A 109 -4.88 -9.16 8.50
N TYR A 110 -5.60 -8.76 7.44
CA TYR A 110 -5.66 -9.53 6.20
C TYR A 110 -4.29 -9.77 5.57
N SER A 111 -3.41 -8.74 5.52
CA SER A 111 -2.06 -8.89 4.95
C SER A 111 -1.18 -9.81 5.78
N ILE A 112 -1.38 -9.85 7.10
CA ILE A 112 -0.70 -10.78 8.01
C ILE A 112 -1.16 -12.20 7.71
N TRP A 113 -2.48 -12.44 7.72
CA TRP A 113 -3.07 -13.74 7.42
C TRP A 113 -2.64 -14.26 6.05
N ASN A 114 -2.75 -13.45 5.01
CA ASN A 114 -2.33 -13.84 3.66
C ASN A 114 -0.85 -14.22 3.61
N LYS A 115 0.00 -13.54 4.38
CA LYS A 115 1.42 -13.88 4.47
C LYS A 115 1.65 -15.18 5.23
N MET A 116 0.89 -15.45 6.30
CA MET A 116 0.92 -16.73 7.01
C MET A 116 0.55 -17.88 6.07
N GLN A 117 -0.51 -17.71 5.26
CA GLN A 117 -0.97 -18.72 4.30
C GLN A 117 0.03 -18.96 3.17
N THR A 118 0.52 -17.87 2.54
CA THR A 118 1.39 -17.99 1.36
C THR A 118 2.81 -18.45 1.68
N LYS A 119 3.29 -18.19 2.90
CA LYS A 119 4.62 -18.60 3.36
C LYS A 119 4.60 -19.83 4.26
N HIS A 120 3.42 -20.31 4.63
CA HIS A 120 3.23 -21.42 5.58
C HIS A 120 3.97 -21.21 6.90
N VAL A 121 3.90 -20.00 7.46
CA VAL A 121 4.55 -19.60 8.71
C VAL A 121 3.53 -19.15 9.74
N PRO A 122 3.76 -19.38 11.05
CA PRO A 122 2.93 -18.86 12.12
C PRO A 122 3.09 -17.33 12.25
N PHE A 123 2.19 -16.70 13.01
CA PHE A 123 2.20 -15.25 13.26
C PHE A 123 3.53 -14.77 13.84
N GLU A 124 4.13 -15.53 14.72
CA GLU A 124 5.37 -15.22 15.45
C GLU A 124 6.59 -15.12 14.52
N GLU A 125 6.53 -15.75 13.36
CA GLU A 125 7.59 -15.71 12.34
C GLU A 125 7.42 -14.56 11.33
N ILE A 126 6.41 -13.70 11.50
CA ILE A 126 6.21 -12.53 10.63
C ILE A 126 7.03 -11.35 11.17
N TYR A 127 8.22 -11.18 10.64
CA TYR A 127 9.17 -10.13 11.07
C TYR A 127 8.80 -8.71 10.65
N ASP A 128 7.95 -8.51 9.63
CA ASP A 128 7.57 -7.22 9.08
C ASP A 128 6.19 -6.73 9.54
N LEU A 129 5.85 -7.02 10.79
CA LEU A 129 4.62 -6.51 11.42
C LEU A 129 4.65 -4.99 11.58
N LEU A 130 5.84 -4.44 11.87
CA LEU A 130 6.09 -3.02 12.03
C LEU A 130 6.90 -2.49 10.85
N ALA A 131 6.40 -1.44 10.22
CA ALA A 131 7.17 -0.63 9.29
C ALA A 131 7.24 0.81 9.80
N VAL A 132 8.32 1.50 9.45
CA VAL A 132 8.54 2.91 9.75
C VAL A 132 8.35 3.70 8.46
N ARG A 133 7.60 4.78 8.53
CA ARG A 133 7.39 5.69 7.41
C ARG A 133 8.02 7.04 7.74
N ILE A 134 8.98 7.46 6.94
CA ILE A 134 9.59 8.80 6.99
C ILE A 134 8.94 9.63 5.88
N ILE A 135 8.26 10.69 6.27
CA ILE A 135 7.63 11.64 5.34
C ILE A 135 8.33 12.97 5.52
N PHE A 136 8.82 13.55 4.44
CA PHE A 136 9.61 14.78 4.49
C PHE A 136 9.11 15.84 3.48
N GLU A 137 9.36 17.12 3.79
CA GLU A 137 9.23 18.20 2.82
C GLU A 137 10.55 18.32 2.06
N PRO A 138 10.57 18.20 0.72
CA PRO A 138 11.80 18.34 -0.05
C PRO A 138 12.32 19.78 0.04
N ARG A 139 13.64 19.97 -0.07
CA ARG A 139 14.29 21.30 -0.06
C ARG A 139 13.74 22.18 -1.20
N ASN A 140 13.52 21.56 -2.36
CA ASN A 140 12.79 22.13 -3.48
C ASN A 140 12.25 20.97 -4.35
N ALA A 141 11.43 21.26 -5.35
CA ALA A 141 10.79 20.24 -6.18
C ALA A 141 11.79 19.37 -6.96
N ASP A 142 12.91 19.96 -7.41
CA ASP A 142 13.93 19.28 -8.21
C ASP A 142 14.83 18.37 -7.35
N GLU A 143 14.89 18.64 -6.04
CA GLU A 143 15.69 17.87 -5.07
C GLU A 143 14.91 16.69 -4.44
N GLU A 144 13.65 16.52 -4.76
CA GLU A 144 12.78 15.51 -4.13
C GLU A 144 13.37 14.08 -4.22
N LEU A 145 13.90 13.72 -5.37
CA LEU A 145 14.57 12.43 -5.59
C LEU A 145 15.87 12.34 -4.78
N ASN A 146 16.71 13.37 -4.88
CA ASN A 146 18.00 13.41 -4.19
C ASN A 146 17.81 13.34 -2.66
N ASP A 147 16.83 14.08 -2.13
CA ASP A 147 16.50 14.06 -0.70
C ASP A 147 16.06 12.66 -0.23
N CYS A 148 15.33 11.88 -1.03
CA CYS A 148 15.01 10.48 -0.70
C CYS A 148 16.27 9.65 -0.51
N PHE A 149 17.25 9.77 -1.43
CA PHE A 149 18.50 9.01 -1.36
C PHE A 149 19.45 9.55 -0.28
N ASP A 150 19.48 10.85 -0.04
CA ASP A 150 20.25 11.45 1.06
C ASP A 150 19.77 10.92 2.42
N ILE A 151 18.45 10.81 2.62
CA ILE A 151 17.87 10.21 3.81
C ILE A 151 18.25 8.73 3.90
N TYR A 152 18.13 7.97 2.81
CA TYR A 152 18.54 6.56 2.78
C TYR A 152 20.01 6.38 3.16
N VAL A 153 20.91 7.13 2.55
CA VAL A 153 22.35 7.08 2.86
C VAL A 153 22.61 7.42 4.32
N SER A 154 21.93 8.44 4.85
CA SER A 154 22.07 8.89 6.21
C SER A 154 21.63 7.83 7.24
N ILE A 155 20.48 7.18 7.03
CA ILE A 155 20.00 6.14 7.94
C ILE A 155 20.76 4.81 7.79
N SER A 156 21.33 4.54 6.61
CA SER A 156 22.17 3.37 6.35
C SER A 156 23.53 3.45 7.06
N LYS A 157 23.96 4.64 7.50
CA LYS A 157 25.13 4.81 8.38
C LYS A 157 24.83 4.45 9.83
N ILE A 158 23.55 4.47 10.23
CA ILE A 158 23.09 4.14 11.59
C ILE A 158 22.78 2.64 11.69
N TYR A 159 22.06 2.12 10.71
CA TYR A 159 21.58 0.75 10.70
C TYR A 159 22.00 0.03 9.42
N LYS A 160 22.41 -1.23 9.55
CA LYS A 160 22.84 -2.05 8.41
C LYS A 160 21.66 -2.36 7.49
N PRO A 161 21.71 -1.96 6.20
CA PRO A 161 20.65 -2.31 5.25
C PRO A 161 20.76 -3.77 4.80
N HIS A 162 19.60 -4.37 4.53
CA HIS A 162 19.53 -5.68 3.90
C HIS A 162 19.85 -5.56 2.41
N PRO A 163 20.85 -6.28 1.87
CA PRO A 163 21.37 -6.05 0.51
C PRO A 163 20.30 -6.22 -0.58
N ASP A 164 19.40 -7.20 -0.44
CA ASP A 164 18.44 -7.56 -1.47
C ASP A 164 17.04 -6.97 -1.25
N ARG A 165 16.90 -6.00 -0.32
CA ARG A 165 15.59 -5.43 0.04
C ARG A 165 15.55 -3.91 -0.07
N LEU A 166 16.30 -3.36 -1.01
CA LEU A 166 16.11 -2.00 -1.48
C LEU A 166 15.13 -2.02 -2.67
N ARG A 167 14.05 -1.24 -2.60
CA ARG A 167 13.07 -1.10 -3.69
C ARG A 167 12.90 0.38 -4.00
N ASP A 168 13.35 0.74 -5.17
CA ASP A 168 13.29 2.11 -5.69
C ASP A 168 12.02 2.31 -6.53
N TRP A 169 10.99 2.78 -5.87
CA TRP A 169 9.76 3.25 -6.51
C TRP A 169 9.73 4.77 -6.65
N VAL A 170 10.85 5.45 -6.39
CA VAL A 170 10.99 6.90 -6.60
C VAL A 170 11.46 7.17 -8.01
N SER A 171 12.58 6.54 -8.43
CA SER A 171 13.10 6.63 -9.79
C SER A 171 12.19 5.93 -10.82
N HIS A 172 11.54 4.84 -10.40
CA HIS A 172 10.67 4.03 -11.25
C HIS A 172 9.31 3.84 -10.55
N PRO A 173 8.38 4.82 -10.66
CA PRO A 173 7.06 4.75 -10.05
C PRO A 173 6.27 3.53 -10.53
N LYS A 174 5.42 2.97 -9.67
CA LYS A 174 4.50 1.92 -10.08
C LYS A 174 3.45 2.46 -11.06
N ALA A 175 2.87 1.57 -11.88
CA ALA A 175 1.83 1.91 -12.86
C ALA A 175 0.64 2.70 -12.27
N ASN A 176 0.35 2.53 -10.98
CA ASN A 176 -0.68 3.28 -10.26
C ASN A 176 -0.18 4.60 -9.62
N GLY A 177 1.00 5.08 -10.01
CA GLY A 177 1.59 6.34 -9.52
C GLY A 177 2.20 6.27 -8.12
N TYR A 178 2.26 5.09 -7.50
CA TYR A 178 2.89 4.94 -6.18
C TYR A 178 4.39 5.20 -6.24
N GLN A 179 4.87 6.07 -5.35
CA GLN A 179 6.29 6.41 -5.18
C GLN A 179 6.70 6.28 -3.71
N ALA A 180 7.80 5.63 -3.46
CA ALA A 180 8.51 5.57 -2.18
C ALA A 180 9.84 4.84 -2.35
N LEU A 181 10.83 5.16 -1.55
CA LEU A 181 12.03 4.35 -1.41
C LEU A 181 11.84 3.41 -0.21
N HIS A 182 11.86 2.11 -0.45
CA HIS A 182 11.74 1.10 0.60
C HIS A 182 13.10 0.49 0.90
N VAL A 183 13.49 0.49 2.15
CA VAL A 183 14.71 -0.16 2.64
C VAL A 183 14.36 -1.00 3.87
N THR A 184 15.02 -2.13 4.02
CA THR A 184 14.93 -2.95 5.23
C THR A 184 16.21 -2.80 6.01
N LEU A 185 16.12 -2.37 7.25
CA LEU A 185 17.25 -2.08 8.14
C LEU A 185 17.26 -3.03 9.34
N MET A 186 18.45 -3.41 9.81
CA MET A 186 18.62 -4.21 11.02
C MET A 186 18.54 -3.30 12.25
N GLY A 187 17.50 -3.47 13.06
CA GLY A 187 17.40 -2.82 14.36
C GLY A 187 18.37 -3.39 15.40
N ASN A 188 18.58 -2.66 16.48
CA ASN A 188 19.51 -3.06 17.56
C ASN A 188 19.13 -4.37 18.25
N ASN A 189 17.85 -4.74 18.19
CA ASN A 189 17.30 -5.99 18.71
C ASN A 189 17.42 -7.18 17.74
N GLY A 190 18.13 -7.02 16.62
CA GLY A 190 18.30 -8.06 15.60
C GLY A 190 17.10 -8.27 14.69
N GLN A 191 16.06 -7.45 14.80
CA GLN A 191 14.89 -7.52 13.93
C GLN A 191 15.07 -6.66 12.67
N TRP A 192 14.59 -7.19 11.55
CA TRP A 192 14.51 -6.43 10.30
C TRP A 192 13.27 -5.53 10.31
N ILE A 193 13.48 -4.23 10.11
CA ILE A 193 12.42 -3.22 10.07
C ILE A 193 12.39 -2.58 8.69
N GLU A 194 11.22 -2.59 8.04
CA GLU A 194 11.02 -1.89 6.77
C GLU A 194 10.87 -0.39 7.03
N VAL A 195 11.64 0.41 6.31
CA VAL A 195 11.54 1.88 6.31
C VAL A 195 11.09 2.33 4.93
N GLN A 196 10.02 3.12 4.89
CA GLN A 196 9.46 3.72 3.69
C GLN A 196 9.77 5.23 3.72
N ILE A 197 10.58 5.69 2.79
CA ILE A 197 10.95 7.10 2.65
C ILE A 197 10.15 7.69 1.50
N ARG A 198 9.45 8.79 1.73
CA ARG A 198 8.67 9.51 0.73
C ARG A 198 8.49 10.98 1.09
N SER A 199 8.32 11.83 0.08
CA SER A 199 7.93 13.23 0.30
C SER A 199 6.46 13.35 0.70
N GLU A 200 6.03 14.54 1.14
CA GLU A 200 4.60 14.83 1.39
C GLU A 200 3.76 14.59 0.13
N ARG A 201 4.23 15.03 -1.06
CA ARG A 201 3.56 14.78 -2.34
C ARG A 201 3.38 13.27 -2.61
N MET A 202 4.45 12.49 -2.48
CA MET A 202 4.42 11.04 -2.66
C MET A 202 3.48 10.37 -1.64
N ASN A 203 3.43 10.92 -0.41
CA ASN A 203 2.52 10.43 0.61
C ASN A 203 1.06 10.73 0.26
N ASP A 204 0.75 11.92 -0.24
CA ASP A 204 -0.60 12.26 -0.67
C ASP A 204 -1.08 11.36 -1.80
N VAL A 205 -0.22 11.10 -2.80
CA VAL A 205 -0.51 10.15 -3.88
C VAL A 205 -0.76 8.75 -3.32
N ALA A 206 0.04 8.30 -2.34
CA ALA A 206 -0.13 6.98 -1.73
C ALA A 206 -1.39 6.86 -0.85
N GLU A 207 -1.85 7.95 -0.21
CA GLU A 207 -3.03 7.93 0.67
C GLU A 207 -4.35 8.20 -0.09
N GLN A 208 -4.33 9.10 -1.08
CA GLN A 208 -5.51 9.55 -1.82
C GLN A 208 -5.64 8.88 -3.20
N GLY A 209 -4.61 8.14 -3.61
CA GLY A 209 -4.58 7.46 -4.90
C GLY A 209 -4.46 8.42 -6.07
N PHE A 210 -4.96 7.97 -7.20
CA PHE A 210 -4.84 8.65 -8.48
C PHE A 210 -5.45 10.07 -8.52
N ALA A 211 -6.44 10.35 -7.69
CA ALA A 211 -7.03 11.68 -7.59
C ALA A 211 -6.02 12.76 -7.13
N ALA A 212 -5.09 12.40 -6.23
CA ALA A 212 -4.01 13.31 -5.84
C ALA A 212 -3.01 13.51 -6.97
N HIS A 213 -2.68 12.46 -7.72
CA HIS A 213 -1.79 12.56 -8.86
C HIS A 213 -2.31 13.55 -9.93
N TRP A 214 -3.61 13.55 -10.18
CA TRP A 214 -4.25 14.52 -11.10
C TRP A 214 -4.09 15.96 -10.61
N LYS A 215 -4.29 16.22 -9.32
CA LYS A 215 -4.14 17.55 -8.73
C LYS A 215 -2.74 18.13 -8.95
N TYR A 216 -1.71 17.28 -8.94
CA TYR A 216 -0.33 17.71 -9.20
C TYR A 216 0.00 17.84 -10.69
N LYS A 217 -0.68 17.08 -11.59
CA LYS A 217 -0.52 17.21 -13.05
C LYS A 217 -1.18 18.47 -13.62
N GLU A 218 -2.31 18.90 -13.08
CA GLU A 218 -3.00 20.15 -13.53
C GLU A 218 -2.15 21.42 -13.29
N GLY A 219 -1.12 21.35 -12.44
CA GLY A 219 -0.20 22.46 -12.15
C GLY A 219 0.97 22.64 -13.12
N GLY A 220 1.16 21.79 -14.13
CA GLY A 220 2.28 21.92 -15.09
C GLY A 220 2.55 20.69 -15.95
N GLY A 221 1.97 20.65 -17.08
CA GLY A 221 2.40 20.09 -18.37
C GLY A 221 3.11 18.74 -18.44
N SER A 222 2.41 17.70 -18.86
CA SER A 222 2.84 16.80 -19.93
C SER A 222 1.62 16.09 -20.49
N GLU A 223 1.46 16.16 -21.83
CA GLU A 223 0.39 15.55 -22.62
C GLU A 223 0.55 14.02 -22.79
N ASP A 224 1.47 13.38 -22.09
CA ASP A 224 1.61 11.93 -22.17
C ASP A 224 0.48 11.26 -21.38
N GLU A 225 -0.46 10.68 -22.12
CA GLU A 225 -1.46 9.76 -21.60
C GLU A 225 -0.77 8.59 -20.90
N GLY A 226 -0.80 8.61 -19.57
CA GLY A 226 -0.23 7.54 -18.79
C GLY A 226 -0.96 6.21 -19.04
N GLU A 227 -0.29 5.10 -18.79
CA GLU A 227 -0.82 3.74 -18.94
C GLU A 227 -2.15 3.53 -18.18
N LEU A 228 -2.33 4.25 -17.08
CA LEU A 228 -3.57 4.23 -16.31
C LEU A 228 -4.73 4.95 -17.00
N ASP A 229 -4.45 6.02 -17.77
CA ASP A 229 -5.49 6.73 -18.53
C ASP A 229 -6.01 5.83 -19.67
N LYS A 230 -5.11 5.10 -20.34
CA LYS A 230 -5.46 4.08 -21.34
C LYS A 230 -6.29 2.98 -20.70
N TRP A 231 -5.88 2.46 -19.54
CA TRP A 231 -6.62 1.44 -18.83
C TRP A 231 -8.01 1.91 -18.37
N LEU A 232 -8.13 3.14 -17.86
CA LEU A 232 -9.42 3.73 -17.48
C LEU A 232 -10.35 3.91 -18.68
N ARG A 233 -9.79 4.22 -19.85
CA ARG A 233 -10.55 4.29 -21.11
C ARG A 233 -11.05 2.90 -21.50
N THR A 234 -10.21 1.89 -21.53
CA THR A 234 -10.59 0.50 -21.82
C THR A 234 -11.70 0.00 -20.89
N ILE A 235 -11.57 0.25 -19.57
CA ILE A 235 -12.64 -0.11 -18.63
C ILE A 235 -13.92 0.68 -18.89
N LYS A 236 -13.82 1.93 -19.31
CA LYS A 236 -15.01 2.72 -19.68
C LYS A 236 -15.70 2.15 -20.92
N GLU A 237 -14.95 1.82 -21.93
CA GLU A 237 -15.45 1.18 -23.16
C GLU A 237 -16.15 -0.13 -22.87
N ILE A 238 -15.54 -1.00 -22.04
CA ILE A 238 -16.16 -2.26 -21.59
C ILE A 238 -17.45 -2.03 -20.79
N LEU A 239 -17.54 -0.96 -19.98
CA LEU A 239 -18.74 -0.66 -19.18
C LEU A 239 -19.84 0.06 -19.97
N ASP A 240 -19.50 0.68 -21.06
CA ASP A 240 -20.43 1.39 -21.94
C ASP A 240 -21.00 0.44 -23.04
N ASP A 241 -20.46 -0.78 -23.14
CA ASP A 241 -20.99 -1.85 -24.04
C ASP A 241 -22.36 -2.32 -23.53
N PRO A 242 -23.44 -2.23 -24.32
CA PRO A 242 -24.78 -2.58 -23.92
C PRO A 242 -25.07 -4.08 -23.77
N GLN A 243 -24.16 -4.97 -24.16
CA GLN A 243 -24.31 -6.44 -24.05
C GLN A 243 -23.05 -7.17 -23.55
N PRO A 244 -22.53 -6.92 -22.36
CA PRO A 244 -21.52 -7.81 -21.80
C PRO A 244 -22.25 -9.04 -21.23
N ASP A 245 -21.88 -10.22 -21.69
CA ASP A 245 -22.16 -11.45 -20.94
C ASP A 245 -21.47 -11.29 -19.57
N ALA A 246 -22.21 -11.44 -18.48
CA ALA A 246 -21.71 -11.11 -17.13
C ALA A 246 -20.45 -11.91 -16.74
N ILE A 247 -20.24 -13.07 -17.38
CA ILE A 247 -19.07 -13.93 -17.20
C ILE A 247 -17.87 -13.36 -17.96
N ASP A 248 -18.02 -12.98 -19.21
CA ASP A 248 -16.97 -12.36 -20.03
C ASP A 248 -16.51 -11.01 -19.44
N PHE A 249 -17.45 -10.25 -18.89
CA PHE A 249 -17.16 -8.99 -18.21
C PHE A 249 -16.29 -9.19 -16.95
N LEU A 250 -16.60 -10.18 -16.11
CA LEU A 250 -15.82 -10.49 -14.92
C LEU A 250 -14.42 -11.02 -15.29
N ASP A 251 -14.32 -11.85 -16.32
CA ASP A 251 -13.04 -12.42 -16.73
C ASP A 251 -12.17 -11.37 -17.46
N THR A 252 -12.75 -10.50 -18.25
CA THR A 252 -12.05 -9.37 -18.86
C THR A 252 -11.55 -8.38 -17.81
N ILE A 253 -12.36 -8.07 -16.78
CA ILE A 253 -11.93 -7.25 -15.65
C ILE A 253 -10.81 -7.95 -14.88
N LYS A 254 -10.92 -9.24 -14.58
CA LYS A 254 -9.88 -10.02 -13.90
C LYS A 254 -8.57 -9.99 -14.68
N LEU A 255 -8.59 -10.30 -15.97
CA LEU A 255 -7.39 -10.26 -16.82
C LEU A 255 -6.72 -8.89 -16.81
N ASN A 256 -7.49 -7.81 -16.89
CA ASN A 256 -6.94 -6.45 -16.85
C ASN A 256 -6.52 -6.00 -15.43
N LEU A 257 -7.15 -6.53 -14.38
CA LEU A 257 -6.79 -6.22 -12.99
C LEU A 257 -5.50 -6.92 -12.54
N PHE A 258 -5.26 -8.13 -13.07
CA PHE A 258 -4.13 -8.97 -12.68
C PHE A 258 -2.99 -9.00 -13.70
N ALA A 259 -3.05 -8.17 -14.76
CA ALA A 259 -1.92 -7.99 -15.67
C ALA A 259 -0.71 -7.47 -14.88
N SER A 260 0.15 -8.39 -14.49
CA SER A 260 1.47 -8.09 -13.96
C SER A 260 2.37 -7.68 -15.16
N GLU A 261 3.20 -6.68 -14.97
CA GLU A 261 4.25 -6.37 -15.95
C GLU A 261 5.17 -7.59 -16.06
N ILE A 262 5.24 -8.19 -17.25
CA ILE A 262 6.19 -9.25 -17.55
C ILE A 262 7.34 -8.60 -18.32
N PHE A 263 8.52 -8.56 -17.71
CA PHE A 263 9.72 -8.16 -18.42
C PHE A 263 10.18 -9.33 -19.30
N VAL A 264 10.12 -9.14 -20.62
CA VAL A 264 10.66 -10.12 -21.58
C VAL A 264 12.04 -9.63 -22.00
N PHE A 265 13.06 -10.40 -21.63
CA PHE A 265 14.41 -10.16 -22.11
C PHE A 265 14.62 -10.96 -23.40
N THR A 266 14.92 -10.30 -24.51
CA THR A 266 15.37 -10.96 -25.73
C THR A 266 16.84 -11.31 -25.57
N PRO A 267 17.27 -12.54 -25.88
CA PRO A 267 18.69 -12.86 -25.97
C PRO A 267 19.34 -11.99 -27.04
N LYS A 268 20.50 -11.42 -26.75
CA LYS A 268 21.34 -10.71 -27.73
C LYS A 268 21.87 -11.66 -28.75
#